data_d8f2e82d8c2fe46a86a0997f6b0b28d6
#
_entry.id   d8f2e82d8c2fe46a86a0997f6b0b28d6
#
_cell.length_a   1.000
_cell.length_b   1.000
_cell.length_c   1.000
_cell.angle_alpha   90.00
_cell.angle_beta   90.00
_cell.angle_gamma   90.00
#
_symmetry.space_group_name_H-M   'P 1'
#
loop_
_entity.id
_entity.type
_entity.pdbx_description
1 polymer ?
#
loop_
_entity_poly.entity_id
_entity_poly.type
_entity_poly.pdbx_seq_one_letter_code
_entity_poly.pdbx_strand_id
1 'polypeptide(L)'
;SSVFGGNTANSEFEFMTGNTLAFLPDNSVPYQLFLRSKTAGLTYTLKDQRYSPCYALHPFYKTGYGRYKVYPLMGFDKFYTSDNFSVFTDTVNYHITDSEDYKKLISLYENRTDKDKPFYLFNVTMQNHGSYDGSTLETGDEVQIEGDLQSYSKAEQYLNMIKMSDKALKELVHYFEKV
;
A
#
# COMPACT_ATOMS: atom_id res chain seq x y z
N SER A 1 7.05 -2.16 -10.83
CA SER A 1 7.32 -1.43 -12.06
C SER A 1 7.92 -0.06 -11.75
N SER A 2 8.85 0.36 -12.58
CA SER A 2 9.47 1.68 -12.48
C SER A 2 8.68 2.66 -13.34
N VAL A 3 7.82 3.45 -12.72
CA VAL A 3 7.00 4.45 -13.41
C VAL A 3 7.63 5.82 -13.29
N PHE A 4 7.85 6.48 -14.42
CA PHE A 4 8.35 7.83 -14.46
C PHE A 4 7.33 8.82 -13.87
N GLY A 5 7.78 9.76 -13.04
CA GLY A 5 6.93 10.80 -12.45
C GLY A 5 6.32 10.47 -11.08
N GLY A 6 6.56 9.29 -10.52
CA GLY A 6 6.29 9.00 -9.10
C GLY A 6 4.83 8.87 -8.68
N ASN A 7 3.88 8.78 -9.61
CA ASN A 7 2.47 8.55 -9.28
C ASN A 7 2.23 7.08 -8.93
N THR A 8 1.95 6.75 -7.67
CA THR A 8 1.71 5.37 -7.19
C THR A 8 0.61 4.67 -7.99
N ALA A 9 -0.49 5.37 -8.28
CA ALA A 9 -1.60 4.83 -9.10
C ALA A 9 -1.17 4.36 -10.50
N ASN A 10 -0.09 4.90 -11.03
CA ASN A 10 0.46 4.50 -12.33
C ASN A 10 1.16 3.14 -12.23
N SER A 11 1.96 2.92 -11.17
CA SER A 11 2.54 1.61 -10.88
C SER A 11 1.47 0.55 -10.58
N GLU A 12 0.44 0.93 -9.83
CA GLU A 12 -0.71 0.06 -9.56
C GLU A 12 -1.42 -0.34 -10.86
N PHE A 13 -1.66 0.62 -11.76
CA PHE A 13 -2.31 0.37 -13.05
C PHE A 13 -1.51 -0.64 -13.88
N GLU A 14 -0.20 -0.42 -14.05
CA GLU A 14 0.65 -1.34 -14.82
C GLU A 14 0.69 -2.74 -14.20
N PHE A 15 0.85 -2.82 -12.87
CA PHE A 15 0.86 -4.10 -12.16
C PHE A 15 -0.47 -4.86 -12.27
N MET A 16 -1.58 -4.16 -12.07
CA MET A 16 -2.90 -4.78 -12.02
C MET A 16 -3.46 -5.16 -13.39
N THR A 17 -3.11 -4.41 -14.43
CA THR A 17 -3.69 -4.61 -15.76
C THR A 17 -2.74 -5.25 -16.76
N GLY A 18 -1.43 -5.23 -16.51
CA GLY A 18 -0.42 -5.63 -17.46
C GLY A 18 -0.23 -4.65 -18.62
N ASN A 19 -0.92 -3.51 -18.61
CA ASN A 19 -0.77 -2.47 -19.63
C ASN A 19 0.39 -1.54 -19.27
N THR A 20 0.93 -0.84 -20.26
CA THR A 20 1.98 0.16 -20.05
C THR A 20 1.44 1.58 -20.21
N LEU A 21 2.06 2.51 -19.49
CA LEU A 21 1.83 3.95 -19.64
C LEU A 21 2.56 4.57 -20.84
N ALA A 22 3.47 3.82 -21.48
CA ALA A 22 4.39 4.35 -22.48
C ALA A 22 3.71 5.02 -23.69
N PHE A 23 2.44 4.70 -23.94
CA PHE A 23 1.66 5.24 -25.05
C PHE A 23 0.59 6.24 -24.63
N LEU A 24 0.57 6.61 -23.36
CA LEU A 24 -0.36 7.63 -22.85
C LEU A 24 0.28 9.02 -22.89
N PRO A 25 -0.52 10.10 -22.96
CA PRO A 25 0.00 11.43 -22.84
C PRO A 25 0.81 11.64 -21.56
N ASP A 26 1.81 12.53 -21.59
CA ASP A 26 2.62 12.86 -20.43
C ASP A 26 1.76 13.26 -19.22
N ASN A 27 2.21 12.87 -18.03
CA ASN A 27 1.53 13.10 -16.76
C ASN A 27 0.12 12.48 -16.65
N SER A 28 -0.23 11.52 -17.52
CA SER A 28 -1.49 10.81 -17.40
C SER A 28 -1.56 9.98 -16.13
N VAL A 29 -2.72 9.99 -15.49
CA VAL A 29 -3.08 9.07 -14.41
C VAL A 29 -4.29 8.26 -14.87
N PRO A 30 -4.11 6.99 -15.33
CA PRO A 30 -5.19 6.19 -15.91
C PRO A 30 -6.42 6.05 -15.02
N TYR A 31 -6.21 5.94 -13.71
CA TYR A 31 -7.30 5.88 -12.73
C TYR A 31 -8.24 7.10 -12.81
N GLN A 32 -7.71 8.26 -13.10
CA GLN A 32 -8.49 9.51 -13.18
C GLN A 32 -9.04 9.79 -14.58
N LEU A 33 -8.30 9.38 -15.61
CA LEU A 33 -8.59 9.80 -16.98
C LEU A 33 -9.30 8.74 -17.82
N PHE A 34 -8.94 7.46 -17.67
CA PHE A 34 -9.31 6.44 -18.66
C PHE A 34 -10.18 5.31 -18.10
N LEU A 35 -10.04 4.92 -16.85
CA LEU A 35 -10.81 3.80 -16.30
C LEU A 35 -12.25 4.24 -15.98
N ARG A 36 -13.18 3.83 -16.84
CA ARG A 36 -14.63 4.17 -16.78
C ARG A 36 -15.55 2.97 -16.80
N SER A 37 -15.01 1.78 -17.06
CA SER A 37 -15.76 0.53 -17.17
C SER A 37 -14.94 -0.63 -16.60
N LYS A 38 -15.54 -1.80 -16.55
CA LYS A 38 -14.87 -3.05 -16.16
C LYS A 38 -13.56 -3.19 -16.95
N THR A 39 -12.46 -3.33 -16.23
CA THR A 39 -11.11 -3.40 -16.79
C THR A 39 -10.52 -4.77 -16.47
N ALA A 40 -10.18 -5.53 -17.51
CA ALA A 40 -9.50 -6.81 -17.35
C ALA A 40 -8.14 -6.63 -16.65
N GLY A 41 -7.76 -7.61 -15.84
CA GLY A 41 -6.50 -7.56 -15.10
C GLY A 41 -6.35 -8.69 -14.09
N LEU A 42 -5.33 -8.61 -13.28
CA LEU A 42 -4.92 -9.64 -12.33
C LEU A 42 -6.08 -10.12 -11.44
N THR A 43 -6.87 -9.22 -10.88
CA THR A 43 -7.97 -9.57 -9.95
C THR A 43 -9.00 -10.47 -10.61
N TYR A 44 -9.39 -10.20 -11.88
CA TYR A 44 -10.32 -11.06 -12.61
C TYR A 44 -9.69 -12.42 -12.92
N THR A 45 -8.42 -12.45 -13.34
CA THR A 45 -7.69 -13.70 -13.59
C THR A 45 -7.62 -14.56 -12.31
N LEU A 46 -7.37 -13.95 -11.15
CA LEU A 46 -7.36 -14.67 -9.89
C LEU A 46 -8.74 -15.20 -9.50
N LYS A 47 -9.81 -14.43 -9.74
CA LYS A 47 -11.19 -14.89 -9.51
C LYS A 47 -11.55 -16.08 -10.39
N ASP A 48 -11.11 -16.10 -11.64
CA ASP A 48 -11.30 -17.26 -12.54
C ASP A 48 -10.55 -18.50 -12.00
N GLN A 49 -9.48 -18.30 -11.22
CA GLN A 49 -8.75 -19.33 -10.49
C GLN A 49 -9.29 -19.59 -9.07
N ARG A 50 -10.53 -19.14 -8.78
CA ARG A 50 -11.27 -19.33 -7.54
C ARG A 50 -10.73 -18.54 -6.32
N TYR A 51 -9.88 -17.55 -6.49
CA TYR A 51 -9.53 -16.64 -5.40
C TYR A 51 -10.77 -15.88 -4.91
N SER A 52 -11.04 -15.94 -3.62
CA SER A 52 -12.17 -15.24 -2.99
C SER A 52 -11.97 -15.17 -1.48
N PRO A 53 -12.12 -14.01 -0.86
CA PRO A 53 -12.36 -12.72 -1.51
C PRO A 53 -11.10 -12.09 -2.11
N CYS A 54 -11.31 -11.10 -3.01
CA CYS A 54 -10.26 -10.24 -3.55
C CYS A 54 -10.42 -8.84 -2.98
N TYR A 55 -9.55 -8.44 -2.05
CA TYR A 55 -9.61 -7.15 -1.36
C TYR A 55 -8.48 -6.23 -1.77
N ALA A 56 -8.73 -4.91 -1.63
CA ALA A 56 -7.69 -3.89 -1.63
C ALA A 56 -7.63 -3.20 -0.27
N LEU A 57 -6.42 -2.84 0.18
CA LEU A 57 -6.17 -2.13 1.43
C LEU A 57 -5.20 -0.96 1.15
N HIS A 58 -5.56 0.23 1.62
CA HIS A 58 -4.69 1.40 1.59
C HIS A 58 -5.03 2.29 2.79
N PRO A 59 -4.14 2.39 3.80
CA PRO A 59 -4.42 3.11 5.04
C PRO A 59 -4.40 4.63 4.85
N PHE A 60 -5.11 5.12 3.84
CA PHE A 60 -5.26 6.53 3.51
C PHE A 60 -6.67 6.83 3.01
N TYR A 61 -6.92 8.08 2.58
CA TYR A 61 -8.23 8.50 2.10
C TYR A 61 -8.65 7.76 0.83
N LYS A 62 -9.87 7.25 0.82
CA LYS A 62 -10.46 6.52 -0.33
C LYS A 62 -10.48 7.31 -1.64
N THR A 63 -10.44 8.64 -1.53
CA THR A 63 -10.49 9.54 -2.69
C THR A 63 -9.15 9.68 -3.41
N GLY A 64 -8.04 9.25 -2.78
CA GLY A 64 -6.70 9.30 -3.39
C GLY A 64 -6.69 8.60 -4.75
N TYR A 65 -6.33 9.34 -5.80
CA TYR A 65 -6.38 8.91 -7.22
C TYR A 65 -7.74 8.38 -7.70
N GLY A 66 -8.81 8.52 -6.92
CA GLY A 66 -10.12 7.99 -7.25
C GLY A 66 -10.26 6.47 -7.08
N ARG A 67 -9.40 5.83 -6.28
CA ARG A 67 -9.36 4.36 -6.06
C ARG A 67 -10.72 3.77 -5.72
N TYR A 68 -11.55 4.48 -4.95
CA TYR A 68 -12.90 4.01 -4.58
C TYR A 68 -13.84 3.79 -5.79
N LYS A 69 -13.57 4.48 -6.93
CA LYS A 69 -14.29 4.27 -8.18
C LYS A 69 -13.67 3.17 -9.03
N VAL A 70 -12.35 3.10 -9.01
CA VAL A 70 -11.57 2.29 -9.96
C VAL A 70 -11.43 0.84 -9.49
N TYR A 71 -11.18 0.60 -8.22
CA TYR A 71 -10.98 -0.75 -7.70
C TYR A 71 -12.18 -1.69 -7.93
N PRO A 72 -13.45 -1.25 -7.79
CA PRO A 72 -14.58 -2.08 -8.20
C PRO A 72 -14.58 -2.42 -9.69
N LEU A 73 -14.16 -1.50 -10.56
CA LEU A 73 -14.02 -1.74 -12.00
C LEU A 73 -12.92 -2.75 -12.34
N MET A 74 -11.89 -2.83 -11.49
CA MET A 74 -10.78 -3.78 -11.58
C MET A 74 -11.09 -5.12 -10.91
N GLY A 75 -12.30 -5.29 -10.35
CA GLY A 75 -12.77 -6.57 -9.83
C GLY A 75 -12.52 -6.80 -8.34
N PHE A 76 -12.07 -5.82 -7.58
CA PHE A 76 -12.00 -5.96 -6.12
C PHE A 76 -13.40 -6.03 -5.50
N ASP A 77 -13.58 -6.93 -4.54
CA ASP A 77 -14.84 -7.12 -3.83
C ASP A 77 -15.04 -6.04 -2.76
N LYS A 78 -13.94 -5.58 -2.15
CA LYS A 78 -13.96 -4.53 -1.16
C LYS A 78 -12.64 -3.76 -1.12
N PHE A 79 -12.74 -2.47 -0.85
CA PHE A 79 -11.62 -1.57 -0.62
C PHE A 79 -11.65 -1.04 0.80
N TYR A 80 -10.63 -1.35 1.57
CA TYR A 80 -10.41 -0.88 2.94
C TYR A 80 -9.47 0.33 2.93
N THR A 81 -9.81 1.32 3.74
CA THR A 81 -9.13 2.62 3.79
C THR A 81 -8.88 3.05 5.22
N SER A 82 -8.33 4.23 5.45
CA SER A 82 -8.19 4.80 6.79
C SER A 82 -9.49 4.80 7.60
N ASP A 83 -10.66 4.90 6.94
CA ASP A 83 -11.97 4.84 7.60
C ASP A 83 -12.24 3.50 8.32
N ASN A 84 -11.44 2.47 8.03
CA ASN A 84 -11.58 1.12 8.61
C ASN A 84 -10.58 0.83 9.74
N PHE A 85 -9.82 1.83 10.16
CA PHE A 85 -8.91 1.76 11.30
C PHE A 85 -9.50 2.47 12.52
N SER A 86 -9.02 2.10 13.71
CA SER A 86 -9.40 2.77 14.96
C SER A 86 -8.79 4.17 15.05
N VAL A 87 -9.44 5.07 15.76
CA VAL A 87 -8.87 6.37 16.13
C VAL A 87 -7.64 6.26 17.04
N PHE A 88 -7.41 5.10 17.64
CA PHE A 88 -6.25 4.79 18.48
C PHE A 88 -5.13 4.06 17.74
N THR A 89 -5.23 3.97 16.40
CA THR A 89 -4.21 3.32 15.57
C THR A 89 -2.93 4.13 15.57
N ASP A 90 -1.80 3.45 15.73
CA ASP A 90 -0.48 4.09 15.76
C ASP A 90 -0.15 4.74 14.42
N THR A 91 0.40 5.95 14.52
CA THR A 91 0.80 6.75 13.36
C THR A 91 2.25 7.24 13.51
N VAL A 92 2.91 7.41 12.38
CA VAL A 92 4.20 8.09 12.26
C VAL A 92 4.14 9.05 11.09
N ASN A 93 4.71 10.23 11.23
CA ASN A 93 4.68 11.25 10.19
C ASN A 93 3.25 11.46 9.60
N TYR A 94 2.25 11.49 10.48
CA TYR A 94 0.81 11.64 10.17
C TYR A 94 0.18 10.49 9.37
N HIS A 95 0.88 9.39 9.17
CA HIS A 95 0.39 8.22 8.45
C HIS A 95 0.30 7.01 9.38
N ILE A 96 -0.68 6.15 9.13
CA ILE A 96 -0.82 4.86 9.80
C ILE A 96 0.45 4.04 9.55
N THR A 97 1.00 3.44 10.61
CA THR A 97 2.22 2.66 10.53
C THR A 97 2.01 1.38 9.72
N ASP A 98 3.07 0.89 9.07
CA ASP A 98 3.02 -0.39 8.34
C ASP A 98 2.71 -1.56 9.28
N SER A 99 3.11 -1.48 10.55
CA SER A 99 2.74 -2.47 11.57
C SER A 99 1.22 -2.54 11.76
N GLU A 100 0.53 -1.41 11.88
CA GLU A 100 -0.93 -1.37 12.02
C GLU A 100 -1.63 -1.79 10.72
N ASP A 101 -1.09 -1.41 9.57
CA ASP A 101 -1.61 -1.81 8.27
C ASP A 101 -1.54 -3.34 8.10
N TYR A 102 -0.42 -3.96 8.47
CA TYR A 102 -0.25 -5.41 8.39
C TYR A 102 -1.07 -6.16 9.45
N LYS A 103 -1.29 -5.62 10.64
CA LYS A 103 -2.26 -6.17 11.60
C LYS A 103 -3.68 -6.19 11.00
N LYS A 104 -4.05 -5.12 10.29
CA LYS A 104 -5.33 -5.06 9.57
C LYS A 104 -5.40 -6.11 8.47
N LEU A 105 -4.34 -6.27 7.67
CA LEU A 105 -4.24 -7.29 6.64
C LEU A 105 -4.43 -8.69 7.24
N ILE A 106 -3.72 -9.02 8.31
CA ILE A 106 -3.84 -10.31 9.03
C ILE A 106 -5.28 -10.51 9.50
N SER A 107 -5.89 -9.51 10.13
CA SER A 107 -7.28 -9.57 10.57
C SER A 107 -8.25 -9.85 9.42
N LEU A 108 -8.04 -9.24 8.24
CA LEU A 108 -8.86 -9.50 7.05
C LEU A 108 -8.67 -10.93 6.53
N TYR A 109 -7.46 -11.46 6.59
CA TYR A 109 -7.17 -12.85 6.26
C TYR A 109 -7.86 -13.82 7.21
N GLU A 110 -7.73 -13.62 8.52
CA GLU A 110 -8.31 -14.49 9.55
C GLU A 110 -9.85 -14.51 9.50
N ASN A 111 -10.46 -13.35 9.25
CA ASN A 111 -11.91 -13.18 9.23
C ASN A 111 -12.53 -13.28 7.82
N ARG A 112 -11.79 -13.82 6.83
CA ARG A 112 -12.34 -14.02 5.49
C ARG A 112 -13.49 -15.02 5.51
N THR A 113 -14.49 -14.77 4.68
CA THR A 113 -15.75 -15.53 4.68
C THR A 113 -15.59 -16.97 4.19
N ASP A 114 -14.63 -17.24 3.31
CA ASP A 114 -14.38 -18.56 2.74
C ASP A 114 -12.92 -18.95 2.98
N LYS A 115 -12.69 -19.80 3.97
CA LYS A 115 -11.34 -20.21 4.38
C LYS A 115 -10.75 -21.30 3.50
N ASP A 116 -11.56 -21.96 2.70
CA ASP A 116 -11.15 -23.03 1.79
C ASP A 116 -10.68 -22.50 0.44
N LYS A 117 -10.90 -21.21 0.17
CA LYS A 117 -10.44 -20.55 -1.05
C LYS A 117 -9.17 -19.76 -0.84
N PRO A 118 -8.31 -19.68 -1.86
CA PRO A 118 -7.18 -18.78 -1.82
C PRO A 118 -7.66 -17.32 -1.72
N PHE A 119 -6.96 -16.56 -0.89
CA PHE A 119 -7.25 -15.16 -0.60
C PHE A 119 -6.31 -14.26 -1.41
N TYR A 120 -6.84 -13.17 -1.93
CA TYR A 120 -6.04 -12.12 -2.55
C TYR A 120 -6.29 -10.79 -1.88
N LEU A 121 -5.23 -10.15 -1.43
CA LEU A 121 -5.26 -8.80 -0.91
C LEU A 121 -4.15 -7.97 -1.54
N PHE A 122 -4.53 -6.91 -2.22
CA PHE A 122 -3.62 -5.92 -2.76
C PHE A 122 -3.45 -4.79 -1.75
N ASN A 123 -2.27 -4.67 -1.18
CA ASN A 123 -1.96 -3.66 -0.17
C ASN A 123 -1.03 -2.58 -0.72
N VAL A 124 -1.36 -1.32 -0.44
CA VAL A 124 -0.52 -0.16 -0.72
C VAL A 124 -0.33 0.59 0.59
N THR A 125 0.84 0.45 1.20
CA THR A 125 1.15 1.09 2.48
C THR A 125 1.28 2.61 2.34
N MET A 126 1.30 3.34 3.46
CA MET A 126 1.35 4.81 3.45
C MET A 126 2.43 5.39 4.37
N GLN A 127 2.97 4.61 5.31
CA GLN A 127 3.89 5.07 6.35
C GLN A 127 5.03 5.93 5.80
N ASN A 128 5.66 5.48 4.71
CA ASN A 128 6.86 6.12 4.16
C ASN A 128 6.55 7.21 3.12
N HIS A 129 5.30 7.67 3.04
CA HIS A 129 4.96 8.79 2.17
C HIS A 129 5.54 10.11 2.73
N GLY A 130 6.24 10.88 1.90
CA GLY A 130 6.73 12.22 2.26
C GLY A 130 5.58 13.21 2.52
N SER A 131 5.82 14.37 3.09
CA SER A 131 7.12 15.04 3.27
C SER A 131 7.73 14.71 4.64
N TYR A 132 9.06 14.73 4.69
CA TYR A 132 9.83 14.55 5.92
C TYR A 132 10.18 15.93 6.48
N ASP A 133 9.93 16.15 7.76
CA ASP A 133 10.23 17.39 8.46
C ASP A 133 11.61 17.37 9.14
N GLY A 134 12.20 16.17 9.28
CA GLY A 134 13.48 15.94 9.95
C GLY A 134 13.35 15.70 11.43
N SER A 135 12.14 15.44 11.95
CA SER A 135 11.94 15.05 13.34
C SER A 135 12.61 13.71 13.66
N THR A 136 13.16 13.62 14.87
CA THR A 136 13.73 12.37 15.39
C THR A 136 12.58 11.41 15.74
N LEU A 137 12.72 10.17 15.34
CA LEU A 137 11.80 9.10 15.72
C LEU A 137 12.43 8.33 16.88
N GLU A 138 11.86 8.43 18.07
CA GLU A 138 12.34 7.72 19.26
C GLU A 138 11.96 6.23 19.19
N THR A 139 12.71 5.44 18.42
CA THR A 139 12.51 3.99 18.26
C THR A 139 13.41 3.17 19.18
N GLY A 140 14.40 3.81 19.82
CA GLY A 140 15.41 3.17 20.68
C GLY A 140 16.52 2.44 19.91
N ASP A 141 16.49 2.49 18.59
CA ASP A 141 17.47 1.86 17.69
C ASP A 141 17.50 2.67 16.37
N GLU A 142 17.84 3.96 16.50
CA GLU A 142 17.82 4.92 15.40
C GLU A 142 18.99 4.67 14.44
N VAL A 143 18.71 4.84 13.15
CA VAL A 143 19.72 4.95 12.11
C VAL A 143 20.27 6.36 12.13
N GLN A 144 21.60 6.47 12.23
CA GLN A 144 22.33 7.73 12.14
C GLN A 144 23.25 7.70 10.92
N ILE A 145 23.37 8.83 10.24
CA ILE A 145 24.29 9.00 9.13
C ILE A 145 25.64 9.43 9.70
N GLU A 146 26.69 8.64 9.42
CA GLU A 146 28.06 8.96 9.86
C GLU A 146 28.69 10.04 8.96
N GLY A 147 29.55 10.88 9.54
CA GLY A 147 30.35 11.90 8.87
C GLY A 147 29.91 13.34 9.18
N ASP A 148 30.49 14.32 8.47
CA ASP A 148 30.25 15.77 8.66
C ASP A 148 28.83 16.22 8.22
N LEU A 149 27.94 15.30 8.08
CA LEU A 149 26.62 15.49 7.47
C LEU A 149 25.52 15.74 8.52
N GLN A 150 25.82 16.43 9.62
CA GLN A 150 24.84 16.80 10.68
C GLN A 150 23.58 17.54 10.19
N SER A 151 23.44 17.77 8.89
CA SER A 151 22.31 18.47 8.27
C SER A 151 21.29 17.57 7.55
N TYR A 152 21.40 16.25 7.66
CA TYR A 152 20.49 15.33 6.92
C TYR A 152 19.39 14.70 7.80
N SER A 153 18.83 15.46 8.73
CA SER A 153 17.76 14.98 9.61
C SER A 153 16.56 14.37 8.86
N LYS A 154 16.22 14.91 7.68
CA LYS A 154 15.16 14.34 6.83
C LYS A 154 15.52 12.98 6.22
N ALA A 155 16.80 12.79 5.88
CA ALA A 155 17.28 11.51 5.38
C ALA A 155 17.32 10.47 6.52
N GLU A 156 17.74 10.85 7.70
CA GLU A 156 17.71 9.99 8.89
C GLU A 156 16.28 9.60 9.26
N GLN A 157 15.35 10.56 9.26
CA GLN A 157 13.93 10.26 9.46
C GLN A 157 13.43 9.24 8.44
N TYR A 158 13.72 9.42 7.15
CA TYR A 158 13.37 8.48 6.10
C TYR A 158 13.96 7.09 6.35
N LEU A 159 15.25 6.98 6.66
CA LEU A 159 15.91 5.70 6.91
C LEU A 159 15.34 4.98 8.14
N ASN A 160 15.01 5.71 9.20
CA ASN A 160 14.34 5.16 10.37
C ASN A 160 12.93 4.65 10.04
N MET A 161 12.18 5.36 9.23
CA MET A 161 10.87 4.91 8.77
C MET A 161 10.95 3.65 7.89
N ILE A 162 11.95 3.55 6.99
CA ILE A 162 12.21 2.32 6.22
C ILE A 162 12.57 1.15 7.15
N LYS A 163 13.38 1.37 8.17
CA LYS A 163 13.71 0.34 9.18
C LYS A 163 12.47 -0.14 9.95
N MET A 164 11.55 0.77 10.29
CA MET A 164 10.26 0.40 10.88
C MET A 164 9.44 -0.47 9.93
N SER A 165 9.38 -0.12 8.64
CA SER A 165 8.66 -0.90 7.62
C SER A 165 9.27 -2.29 7.44
N ASP A 166 10.60 -2.40 7.40
CA ASP A 166 11.30 -3.69 7.30
C ASP A 166 10.97 -4.61 8.48
N LYS A 167 10.97 -4.05 9.69
CA LYS A 167 10.57 -4.78 10.90
C LYS A 167 9.12 -5.26 10.81
N ALA A 168 8.21 -4.39 10.39
CA ALA A 168 6.79 -4.75 10.25
C ALA A 168 6.60 -5.84 9.17
N LEU A 169 7.30 -5.73 8.03
CA LEU A 169 7.28 -6.74 6.98
C LEU A 169 7.80 -8.09 7.48
N LYS A 170 8.88 -8.11 8.25
CA LYS A 170 9.39 -9.33 8.87
C LYS A 170 8.33 -10.00 9.76
N GLU A 171 7.61 -9.23 10.55
CA GLU A 171 6.53 -9.76 11.41
C GLU A 171 5.39 -10.34 10.57
N LEU A 172 5.00 -9.68 9.46
CA LEU A 172 4.00 -10.19 8.53
C LEU A 172 4.43 -11.52 7.90
N VAL A 173 5.66 -11.61 7.42
CA VAL A 173 6.23 -12.83 6.83
C VAL A 173 6.20 -13.96 7.86
N HIS A 174 6.71 -13.72 9.08
CA HIS A 174 6.70 -14.72 10.16
C HIS A 174 5.29 -15.19 10.55
N TYR A 175 4.28 -14.33 10.42
CA TYR A 175 2.89 -14.76 10.63
C TYR A 175 2.49 -15.79 9.56
N PHE A 176 2.72 -15.49 8.28
CA PHE A 176 2.31 -16.38 7.18
C PHE A 176 3.17 -17.64 7.03
N GLU A 177 4.36 -17.68 7.59
CA GLU A 177 5.16 -18.91 7.69
C GLU A 177 4.58 -19.93 8.69
N LYS A 178 3.66 -19.53 9.56
CA LYS A 178 3.10 -20.37 10.63
C LYS A 178 1.67 -20.85 10.37
N VAL A 179 1.01 -20.35 9.32
CA VAL A 179 -0.40 -20.62 8.99
C VAL A 179 -0.53 -21.33 7.60
#